data_4070bcb9208752f2663d8c48701cfb59
#
_entry.id   4070bcb9208752f2663d8c48701cfb59
#
_cell.length_a   1.000
_cell.length_b   1.000
_cell.length_c   1.000
_cell.angle_alpha   90.00
_cell.angle_beta   90.00
_cell.angle_gamma   90.00
#
_symmetry.space_group_name_H-M   'P 1'
#
loop_
_entity.id
_entity.type
_entity.pdbx_description
1 polymer ?
#
loop_
_entity_poly.entity_id
_entity_poly.type
_entity_poly.pdbx_seq_one_letter_code
_entity_poly.pdbx_strand_id
1 'polypeptide(L)'
;VAKLLTKEQAARAVYFDFEGCVGEAPSLLGWSFVRDDGSEGLGHDIVARALWGAGRKVPHTNGKVLCGQSTFPTAVSYLVRLAEQHDRQIVSWAHFDMDMIERYVDDPTLVERARQRYMNALPTARQWLKNVHPQFKLERTRSGKHRLSRYCEITGISVPKKYDQDVAAKGIRVTRDAIAKFGSYSKIPQDSAVRGAWKAVLGHNRLDCRNAREIVTRAAAEYAAL
;
A
#
# COMPACT_ATOMS: atom_id res chain seq x y z
N VAL A 1 12.74 -18.17 12.42
CA VAL A 1 13.29 -17.75 11.12
C VAL A 1 12.18 -17.04 10.37
N ALA A 2 12.43 -15.82 9.88
CA ALA A 2 11.43 -15.08 9.11
C ALA A 2 11.10 -15.84 7.80
N LYS A 3 9.81 -16.00 7.51
CA LYS A 3 9.33 -16.65 6.29
C LYS A 3 9.61 -15.74 5.09
N LEU A 4 10.26 -16.26 4.05
CA LEU A 4 10.54 -15.56 2.81
C LEU A 4 9.46 -15.87 1.76
N LEU A 5 9.16 -14.90 0.91
CA LEU A 5 8.29 -15.09 -0.24
C LEU A 5 9.03 -15.90 -1.32
N THR A 6 8.41 -16.95 -1.82
CA THR A 6 8.89 -17.63 -3.03
C THR A 6 8.64 -16.76 -4.26
N LYS A 7 9.31 -17.07 -5.37
CA LYS A 7 9.10 -16.39 -6.66
C LYS A 7 7.62 -16.40 -7.09
N GLU A 8 6.96 -17.54 -6.95
CA GLU A 8 5.54 -17.71 -7.29
C GLU A 8 4.64 -16.91 -6.36
N GLN A 9 4.85 -17.00 -5.04
CA GLN A 9 4.08 -16.24 -4.05
C GLN A 9 4.22 -14.74 -4.31
N ALA A 10 5.44 -14.24 -4.55
CA ALA A 10 5.69 -12.83 -4.82
C ALA A 10 4.98 -12.36 -6.11
N ALA A 11 5.02 -13.14 -7.17
CA ALA A 11 4.38 -12.79 -8.44
C ALA A 11 2.85 -12.75 -8.36
N ARG A 12 2.23 -13.62 -7.54
CA ARG A 12 0.77 -13.76 -7.42
C ARG A 12 0.16 -12.96 -6.29
N ALA A 13 0.95 -12.44 -5.35
CA ALA A 13 0.45 -11.75 -4.15
C ALA A 13 -0.41 -10.52 -4.46
N VAL A 14 -1.31 -10.20 -3.52
CA VAL A 14 -1.98 -8.91 -3.43
C VAL A 14 -1.15 -8.00 -2.53
N TYR A 15 -0.49 -7.02 -3.10
CA TYR A 15 0.28 -6.03 -2.35
C TYR A 15 -0.64 -4.93 -1.87
N PHE A 16 -0.53 -4.57 -0.60
CA PHE A 16 -1.37 -3.54 0.00
C PHE A 16 -0.57 -2.60 0.89
N ASP A 17 -1.12 -1.42 1.13
CA ASP A 17 -0.54 -0.38 1.96
C ASP A 17 -1.64 0.47 2.58
N PHE A 18 -1.48 0.84 3.85
CA PHE A 18 -2.38 1.73 4.56
C PHE A 18 -1.78 3.12 4.70
N GLU A 19 -2.63 4.13 4.47
CA GLU A 19 -2.29 5.51 4.74
C GLU A 19 -3.16 6.09 5.85
N GLY A 20 -2.53 6.89 6.72
CA GLY A 20 -3.22 7.48 7.86
C GLY A 20 -2.40 8.53 8.59
N CYS A 21 -2.94 9.00 9.69
CA CYS A 21 -2.23 9.86 10.64
C CYS A 21 -1.72 9.01 11.82
N VAL A 22 -0.59 9.41 12.38
CA VAL A 22 -0.01 8.72 13.53
C VAL A 22 -0.99 8.68 14.70
N GLY A 23 -1.20 7.49 15.27
CA GLY A 23 -2.11 7.27 16.41
C GLY A 23 -3.59 7.15 16.06
N GLU A 24 -3.96 7.28 14.78
CA GLU A 24 -5.33 7.12 14.29
C GLU A 24 -5.48 5.81 13.52
N ALA A 25 -6.71 5.34 13.34
CA ALA A 25 -7.01 4.26 12.42
C ALA A 25 -6.66 4.69 10.97
N PRO A 26 -6.30 3.74 10.10
CA PRO A 26 -6.04 4.03 8.70
C PRO A 26 -7.17 4.81 8.02
N SER A 27 -6.81 5.69 7.12
CA SER A 27 -7.74 6.52 6.35
C SER A 27 -7.99 6.01 4.93
N LEU A 28 -7.01 5.30 4.40
CA LEU A 28 -7.01 4.76 3.03
C LEU A 28 -6.35 3.39 3.03
N LEU A 29 -6.92 2.44 2.30
CA LEU A 29 -6.30 1.19 1.88
C LEU A 29 -6.06 1.25 0.39
N GLY A 30 -4.83 0.97 -0.07
CA GLY A 30 -4.53 0.68 -1.46
C GLY A 30 -4.14 -0.77 -1.64
N TRP A 31 -4.39 -1.30 -2.85
CA TRP A 31 -3.90 -2.62 -3.23
C TRP A 31 -3.52 -2.70 -4.70
N SER A 32 -2.61 -3.61 -5.01
CA SER A 32 -2.15 -3.92 -6.36
C SER A 32 -1.82 -5.40 -6.49
N PHE A 33 -2.21 -6.02 -7.61
CA PHE A 33 -1.86 -7.41 -7.95
C PHE A 33 -1.85 -7.60 -9.46
N VAL A 34 -1.32 -8.71 -9.92
CA VAL A 34 -1.41 -9.14 -11.33
C VAL A 34 -2.52 -10.17 -11.44
N ARG A 35 -3.49 -9.96 -12.35
CA ARG A 35 -4.55 -10.91 -12.65
C ARG A 35 -4.00 -12.10 -13.42
N ASP A 36 -4.80 -13.16 -13.53
CA ASP A 36 -4.37 -14.38 -14.24
C ASP A 36 -4.20 -14.15 -15.75
N ASP A 37 -4.84 -13.11 -16.31
CA ASP A 37 -4.64 -12.64 -17.68
C ASP A 37 -3.41 -11.73 -17.87
N GLY A 38 -2.60 -11.55 -16.84
CA GLY A 38 -1.43 -10.67 -16.84
C GLY A 38 -1.73 -9.18 -16.65
N SER A 39 -3.00 -8.77 -16.64
CA SER A 39 -3.37 -7.37 -16.41
C SER A 39 -3.20 -6.96 -14.94
N GLU A 40 -2.97 -5.66 -14.70
CA GLU A 40 -2.89 -5.14 -13.34
C GLU A 40 -4.28 -4.95 -12.73
N GLY A 41 -4.49 -5.51 -11.53
CA GLY A 41 -5.56 -5.16 -10.62
C GLY A 41 -5.07 -4.08 -9.67
N LEU A 42 -5.80 -2.99 -9.56
CA LEU A 42 -5.43 -1.86 -8.72
C LEU A 42 -6.68 -1.22 -8.12
N GLY A 43 -6.63 -0.83 -6.87
CA GLY A 43 -7.73 -0.15 -6.23
C GLY A 43 -7.35 0.60 -4.96
N HIS A 44 -8.29 1.42 -4.51
CA HIS A 44 -8.24 2.11 -3.24
C HIS A 44 -9.58 1.97 -2.53
N ASP A 45 -9.56 1.98 -1.21
CA ASP A 45 -10.75 2.09 -0.39
C ASP A 45 -10.55 3.18 0.68
N ILE A 46 -11.42 4.19 0.66
CA ILE A 46 -11.40 5.27 1.66
C ILE A 46 -12.14 4.76 2.89
N VAL A 47 -11.38 4.48 3.95
CA VAL A 47 -11.91 3.84 5.15
C VAL A 47 -12.24 4.81 6.27
N ALA A 48 -11.69 6.04 6.24
CA ALA A 48 -12.06 7.09 7.17
C ALA A 48 -13.35 7.80 6.73
N ARG A 49 -14.41 7.73 7.55
CA ARG A 49 -15.72 8.36 7.25
C ARG A 49 -15.61 9.86 6.96
N ALA A 50 -14.71 10.57 7.66
CA ALA A 50 -14.46 12.00 7.44
C ALA A 50 -13.94 12.35 6.03
N LEU A 51 -13.47 11.36 5.27
CA LEU A 51 -13.00 11.52 3.89
C LEU A 51 -13.97 10.94 2.85
N TRP A 52 -15.11 10.41 3.27
CA TRP A 52 -16.11 9.90 2.32
C TRP A 52 -16.58 11.01 1.41
N GLY A 53 -16.80 10.69 0.15
CA GLY A 53 -17.06 11.68 -0.90
C GLY A 53 -15.80 12.19 -1.61
N ALA A 54 -14.60 12.00 -1.03
CA ALA A 54 -13.35 12.28 -1.71
C ALA A 54 -12.93 11.17 -2.71
N GLY A 55 -13.69 10.06 -2.72
CA GLY A 55 -13.53 8.97 -3.69
C GLY A 55 -13.73 9.48 -5.10
N ARG A 56 -12.76 9.23 -5.98
CA ARG A 56 -12.84 9.55 -7.39
C ARG A 56 -12.52 8.31 -8.20
N LYS A 57 -13.33 8.02 -9.20
CA LYS A 57 -12.92 7.10 -10.27
C LYS A 57 -11.74 7.77 -10.98
N VAL A 58 -10.52 7.33 -10.68
CA VAL A 58 -9.33 7.81 -11.39
C VAL A 58 -9.22 6.94 -12.65
N PRO A 59 -9.32 7.51 -13.84
CA PRO A 59 -9.06 6.76 -15.08
C PRO A 59 -7.61 6.24 -15.02
N HIS A 60 -7.43 4.96 -15.26
CA HIS A 60 -6.12 4.36 -15.47
C HIS A 60 -5.98 4.04 -16.96
N THR A 61 -4.77 4.16 -17.50
CA THR A 61 -4.48 3.89 -18.92
C THR A 61 -4.83 2.47 -19.35
N ASN A 62 -4.90 1.51 -18.41
CA ASN A 62 -5.21 0.09 -18.67
C ASN A 62 -6.40 -0.43 -17.86
N GLY A 63 -7.32 0.42 -17.41
CA GLY A 63 -8.49 0.00 -16.66
C GLY A 63 -8.97 1.02 -15.64
N LYS A 64 -10.14 0.77 -15.07
CA LYS A 64 -10.72 1.62 -14.03
C LYS A 64 -10.04 1.30 -12.69
N VAL A 65 -9.39 2.28 -12.08
CA VAL A 65 -9.02 2.19 -10.66
C VAL A 65 -10.31 2.25 -9.85
N LEU A 66 -10.58 1.20 -9.10
CA LEU A 66 -11.71 1.19 -8.17
C LEU A 66 -11.31 2.04 -6.95
N CYS A 67 -12.07 3.09 -6.67
CA CYS A 67 -11.95 3.83 -5.43
C CYS A 67 -13.26 3.66 -4.67
N GLY A 68 -13.24 2.71 -3.73
CA GLY A 68 -14.36 2.40 -2.86
C GLY A 68 -14.45 3.34 -1.67
N GLN A 69 -15.53 3.21 -0.91
CA GLN A 69 -15.74 3.81 0.39
C GLN A 69 -16.37 2.75 1.29
N SER A 70 -15.67 2.39 2.34
CA SER A 70 -16.14 1.39 3.29
C SER A 70 -15.60 1.63 4.69
N THR A 71 -16.04 0.87 5.67
CA THR A 71 -15.38 0.87 6.98
C THR A 71 -14.05 0.11 6.89
N PHE A 72 -13.13 0.38 7.81
CA PHE A 72 -11.84 -0.30 7.84
C PHE A 72 -11.97 -1.83 7.89
N PRO A 73 -12.80 -2.44 8.79
CA PRO A 73 -13.03 -3.88 8.78
C PRO A 73 -13.61 -4.42 7.46
N THR A 74 -14.50 -3.66 6.82
CA THR A 74 -15.08 -4.06 5.52
C THR A 74 -14.02 -4.07 4.42
N ALA A 75 -13.13 -3.08 4.37
CA ALA A 75 -12.02 -3.02 3.42
C ALA A 75 -11.03 -4.18 3.63
N VAL A 76 -10.68 -4.47 4.90
CA VAL A 76 -9.85 -5.63 5.25
C VAL A 76 -10.52 -6.94 4.84
N SER A 77 -11.82 -7.09 5.10
CA SER A 77 -12.60 -8.28 4.68
C SER A 77 -12.57 -8.46 3.15
N TYR A 78 -12.67 -7.37 2.38
CA TYR A 78 -12.54 -7.41 0.93
C TYR A 78 -11.15 -7.87 0.50
N LEU A 79 -10.09 -7.31 1.09
CA LEU A 79 -8.69 -7.67 0.81
C LEU A 79 -8.42 -9.15 1.08
N VAL A 80 -8.89 -9.66 2.23
CA VAL A 80 -8.73 -11.08 2.61
C VAL A 80 -9.50 -11.99 1.66
N ARG A 81 -10.78 -11.67 1.34
CA ARG A 81 -11.57 -12.45 0.37
C ARG A 81 -10.92 -12.47 -1.01
N LEU A 82 -10.40 -11.34 -1.48
CA LEU A 82 -9.68 -11.27 -2.76
C LEU A 82 -8.50 -12.24 -2.79
N ALA A 83 -7.75 -12.30 -1.69
CA ALA A 83 -6.64 -13.22 -1.57
C ALA A 83 -7.09 -14.70 -1.51
N GLU A 84 -8.13 -15.01 -0.75
CA GLU A 84 -8.68 -16.37 -0.62
C GLU A 84 -9.26 -16.90 -1.94
N GLN A 85 -10.06 -16.08 -2.64
CA GLN A 85 -10.69 -16.45 -3.91
C GLN A 85 -9.70 -16.84 -4.99
N HIS A 86 -8.50 -16.29 -4.96
CA HIS A 86 -7.46 -16.53 -5.97
C HIS A 86 -6.26 -17.30 -5.41
N ASP A 87 -6.38 -17.84 -4.20
CA ASP A 87 -5.30 -18.51 -3.46
C ASP A 87 -3.97 -17.71 -3.47
N ARG A 88 -4.05 -16.48 -2.98
CA ARG A 88 -2.94 -15.51 -2.95
C ARG A 88 -2.56 -15.19 -1.51
N GLN A 89 -1.34 -14.70 -1.32
CA GLN A 89 -0.94 -14.01 -0.10
C GLN A 89 -1.33 -12.53 -0.16
N ILE A 90 -1.59 -11.91 0.99
CA ILE A 90 -1.60 -10.45 1.14
C ILE A 90 -0.22 -10.03 1.64
N VAL A 91 0.37 -9.02 1.03
CA VAL A 91 1.75 -8.61 1.28
C VAL A 91 1.80 -7.12 1.51
N SER A 92 2.37 -6.69 2.63
CA SER A 92 2.77 -5.29 2.84
C SER A 92 4.29 -5.17 2.97
N TRP A 93 4.79 -3.94 2.83
CA TRP A 93 6.23 -3.71 2.90
C TRP A 93 6.82 -4.04 4.27
N ALA A 94 6.13 -3.66 5.34
CA ALA A 94 6.55 -3.90 6.70
C ALA A 94 5.40 -4.46 7.55
N HIS A 95 5.70 -4.95 8.76
CA HIS A 95 4.69 -5.56 9.63
C HIS A 95 3.64 -4.57 10.16
N PHE A 96 3.95 -3.29 10.11
CA PHE A 96 3.09 -2.21 10.61
C PHE A 96 1.64 -2.29 10.09
N ASP A 97 1.44 -2.66 8.82
CA ASP A 97 0.10 -2.77 8.26
C ASP A 97 -0.69 -3.93 8.87
N MET A 98 -0.04 -5.04 9.21
CA MET A 98 -0.69 -6.12 9.96
C MET A 98 -1.02 -5.69 11.38
N ASP A 99 -0.14 -4.94 12.04
CA ASP A 99 -0.40 -4.37 13.37
C ASP A 99 -1.64 -3.46 13.36
N MET A 100 -1.88 -2.71 12.25
CA MET A 100 -3.08 -1.90 12.07
C MET A 100 -4.34 -2.77 11.95
N ILE A 101 -4.29 -3.88 11.22
CA ILE A 101 -5.40 -4.84 11.14
C ILE A 101 -5.71 -5.38 12.53
N GLU A 102 -4.70 -5.88 13.26
CA GLU A 102 -4.86 -6.43 14.60
C GLU A 102 -5.43 -5.42 15.61
N ARG A 103 -5.06 -4.15 15.45
CA ARG A 103 -5.48 -3.09 16.37
C ARG A 103 -6.89 -2.55 16.13
N TYR A 104 -7.35 -2.50 14.88
CA TYR A 104 -8.56 -1.77 14.49
C TYR A 104 -9.65 -2.65 13.87
N VAL A 105 -9.44 -3.96 13.80
CA VAL A 105 -10.46 -4.95 13.41
C VAL A 105 -10.88 -5.73 14.64
N ASP A 106 -12.10 -5.50 15.11
CA ASP A 106 -12.63 -6.15 16.31
C ASP A 106 -13.04 -7.62 16.09
N ASP A 107 -13.16 -8.07 14.82
CA ASP A 107 -13.49 -9.46 14.48
C ASP A 107 -12.24 -10.36 14.52
N PRO A 108 -12.07 -11.21 15.55
CA PRO A 108 -10.90 -12.07 15.68
C PRO A 108 -10.81 -13.12 14.56
N THR A 109 -11.94 -13.51 13.98
CA THR A 109 -11.96 -14.46 12.86
C THR A 109 -11.38 -13.82 11.61
N LEU A 110 -11.75 -12.57 11.33
CA LEU A 110 -11.19 -11.83 10.20
C LEU A 110 -9.70 -11.55 10.39
N VAL A 111 -9.28 -11.18 11.62
CA VAL A 111 -7.86 -10.98 11.94
C VAL A 111 -7.05 -12.27 11.72
N GLU A 112 -7.55 -13.42 12.17
CA GLU A 112 -6.87 -14.69 11.98
C GLU A 112 -6.78 -15.11 10.51
N ARG A 113 -7.83 -14.92 9.73
CA ARG A 113 -7.82 -15.14 8.28
C ARG A 113 -6.80 -14.24 7.58
N ALA A 114 -6.74 -12.95 7.98
CA ALA A 114 -5.73 -12.02 7.47
C ALA A 114 -4.32 -12.51 7.80
N ARG A 115 -4.06 -12.93 9.04
CA ARG A 115 -2.77 -13.44 9.52
C ARG A 115 -2.31 -14.69 8.75
N GLN A 116 -3.22 -15.61 8.47
CA GLN A 116 -2.92 -16.84 7.69
C GLN A 116 -2.47 -16.55 6.27
N ARG A 117 -2.96 -15.47 5.67
CA ARG A 117 -2.60 -15.03 4.30
C ARG A 117 -1.48 -13.98 4.26
N TYR A 118 -1.13 -13.42 5.41
CA TYR A 118 -0.17 -12.31 5.47
C TYR A 118 1.28 -12.76 5.33
N MET A 119 2.02 -11.99 4.52
CA MET A 119 3.46 -12.08 4.41
C MET A 119 4.09 -10.68 4.47
N ASN A 120 5.13 -10.53 5.29
CA ASN A 120 5.95 -9.31 5.31
C ASN A 120 6.97 -9.36 4.18
N ALA A 121 7.00 -8.34 3.33
CA ALA A 121 7.91 -8.21 2.20
C ALA A 121 9.37 -8.01 2.62
N LEU A 122 9.57 -7.29 3.70
CA LEU A 122 10.89 -6.81 4.12
C LEU A 122 11.93 -7.90 4.36
N PRO A 123 11.63 -9.07 4.96
CA PRO A 123 12.58 -10.17 5.07
C PRO A 123 13.13 -10.64 3.72
N THR A 124 12.25 -10.78 2.71
CA THR A 124 12.65 -11.17 1.34
C THR A 124 13.57 -10.12 0.72
N ALA A 125 13.19 -8.85 0.80
CA ALA A 125 14.01 -7.75 0.28
C ALA A 125 15.37 -7.63 0.98
N ARG A 126 15.43 -7.87 2.29
CA ARG A 126 16.70 -7.87 3.06
C ARG A 126 17.64 -9.01 2.65
N GLN A 127 17.11 -10.22 2.48
CA GLN A 127 17.92 -11.37 2.08
C GLN A 127 18.43 -11.19 0.65
N TRP A 128 17.59 -10.70 -0.26
CA TRP A 128 18.00 -10.34 -1.60
C TRP A 128 19.14 -9.31 -1.59
N LEU A 129 19.00 -8.21 -0.86
CA LEU A 129 20.03 -7.18 -0.79
C LEU A 129 21.35 -7.74 -0.23
N LYS A 130 21.26 -8.58 0.81
CA LYS A 130 22.44 -9.16 1.46
C LYS A 130 23.20 -10.14 0.56
N ASN A 131 22.48 -10.99 -0.20
CA ASN A 131 23.08 -12.13 -0.87
C ASN A 131 23.28 -11.89 -2.36
N VAL A 132 22.44 -11.07 -3.01
CA VAL A 132 22.51 -10.77 -4.44
C VAL A 132 23.22 -9.44 -4.71
N HIS A 133 23.04 -8.46 -3.82
CA HIS A 133 23.59 -7.12 -4.00
C HIS A 133 24.38 -6.63 -2.77
N PRO A 134 25.39 -7.38 -2.29
CA PRO A 134 26.15 -7.04 -1.07
C PRO A 134 26.91 -5.70 -1.15
N GLN A 135 27.14 -5.20 -2.38
CA GLN A 135 27.76 -3.89 -2.63
C GLN A 135 26.88 -2.71 -2.18
N PHE A 136 25.55 -2.88 -2.13
CA PHE A 136 24.65 -1.84 -1.69
C PHE A 136 24.51 -1.82 -0.17
N LYS A 137 25.05 -0.79 0.46
CA LYS A 137 24.93 -0.55 1.91
C LYS A 137 23.85 0.48 2.16
N LEU A 138 22.76 0.06 2.81
CA LEU A 138 21.73 1.00 3.24
C LEU A 138 22.23 1.78 4.46
N GLU A 139 22.30 3.09 4.35
CA GLU A 139 22.57 3.96 5.49
C GLU A 139 21.37 4.02 6.42
N ARG A 140 21.64 4.11 7.74
CA ARG A 140 20.61 4.28 8.74
C ARG A 140 20.14 5.73 8.72
N THR A 141 18.90 5.96 8.29
CA THR A 141 18.25 7.26 8.37
C THR A 141 17.44 7.39 9.67
N ARG A 142 17.06 8.62 10.04
CA ARG A 142 16.21 8.90 11.22
C ARG A 142 14.91 8.12 11.20
N SER A 143 14.39 7.81 10.03
CA SER A 143 13.13 7.12 9.79
C SER A 143 13.27 5.63 9.48
N GLY A 144 14.47 5.07 9.64
CA GLY A 144 14.75 3.65 9.46
C GLY A 144 15.58 3.30 8.23
N LYS A 145 16.32 2.20 8.34
CA LYS A 145 17.26 1.74 7.31
C LYS A 145 16.56 1.10 6.12
N HIS A 146 15.41 0.48 6.33
CA HIS A 146 14.77 -0.43 5.37
C HIS A 146 13.43 0.10 4.85
N ARG A 147 13.38 1.38 4.48
CA ARG A 147 12.21 1.97 3.82
C ARG A 147 12.09 1.52 2.38
N LEU A 148 10.86 1.43 1.88
CA LEU A 148 10.58 1.10 0.49
C LEU A 148 11.32 2.04 -0.49
N SER A 149 11.34 3.35 -0.24
CA SER A 149 12.02 4.33 -1.07
C SER A 149 13.51 4.05 -1.27
N ARG A 150 14.21 3.52 -0.25
CA ARG A 150 15.63 3.16 -0.39
C ARG A 150 15.85 1.96 -1.30
N TYR A 151 14.90 1.03 -1.33
CA TYR A 151 14.95 -0.08 -2.28
C TYR A 151 14.58 0.36 -3.69
N CYS A 152 13.69 1.34 -3.83
CA CYS A 152 13.43 1.99 -5.13
C CYS A 152 14.71 2.61 -5.71
N GLU A 153 15.48 3.35 -4.89
CA GLU A 153 16.76 3.93 -5.30
C GLU A 153 17.74 2.86 -5.83
N ILE A 154 17.90 1.74 -5.10
CA ILE A 154 18.79 0.64 -5.50
C ILE A 154 18.33 -0.04 -6.78
N THR A 155 17.04 -0.18 -6.97
CA THR A 155 16.46 -0.85 -8.15
C THR A 155 16.32 0.07 -9.35
N GLY A 156 16.62 1.38 -9.20
CA GLY A 156 16.45 2.38 -10.26
C GLY A 156 14.99 2.76 -10.51
N ILE A 157 14.08 2.40 -9.59
CA ILE A 157 12.67 2.80 -9.66
C ILE A 157 12.55 4.27 -9.28
N SER A 158 12.11 5.09 -10.23
CA SER A 158 11.93 6.53 -10.00
C SER A 158 10.64 6.80 -9.24
N VAL A 159 10.76 7.44 -8.07
CA VAL A 159 9.61 7.96 -7.32
C VAL A 159 9.51 9.47 -7.56
N PRO A 160 8.43 9.96 -8.19
CA PRO A 160 8.24 11.39 -8.40
C PRO A 160 8.20 12.17 -7.08
N LYS A 161 8.89 13.32 -7.01
CA LYS A 161 8.97 14.18 -5.78
C LYS A 161 7.60 14.51 -5.17
N LYS A 162 6.56 14.67 -5.98
CA LYS A 162 5.20 14.93 -5.50
C LYS A 162 4.57 13.80 -4.70
N TYR A 163 5.20 12.63 -4.66
CA TYR A 163 4.79 11.45 -3.90
C TYR A 163 5.85 11.05 -2.86
N ASP A 164 6.70 11.99 -2.45
CA ASP A 164 7.71 11.78 -1.43
C ASP A 164 7.09 11.67 -0.02
N GLN A 165 7.94 11.40 0.96
CA GLN A 165 7.57 11.17 2.35
C GLN A 165 6.71 12.31 2.93
N ASP A 166 5.86 11.97 3.90
CA ASP A 166 4.92 12.87 4.60
C ASP A 166 3.78 13.45 3.75
N VAL A 167 3.74 13.17 2.44
CA VAL A 167 2.66 13.61 1.56
C VAL A 167 1.32 13.04 2.01
N ALA A 168 1.28 11.76 2.41
CA ALA A 168 0.04 11.08 2.74
C ALA A 168 -0.60 11.67 4.01
N ALA A 169 0.08 11.68 5.14
CA ALA A 169 -0.48 12.19 6.41
C ALA A 169 -0.86 13.67 6.31
N LYS A 170 -0.04 14.50 5.64
CA LYS A 170 -0.35 15.92 5.41
C LYS A 170 -1.57 16.09 4.51
N GLY A 171 -1.62 15.36 3.39
CA GLY A 171 -2.72 15.43 2.44
C GLY A 171 -4.04 14.96 3.03
N ILE A 172 -4.03 13.89 3.84
CA ILE A 172 -5.19 13.40 4.59
C ILE A 172 -5.73 14.49 5.53
N ARG A 173 -4.88 15.09 6.35
CA ARG A 173 -5.29 16.16 7.29
C ARG A 173 -5.90 17.34 6.55
N VAL A 174 -5.19 17.88 5.56
CA VAL A 174 -5.65 19.04 4.78
C VAL A 174 -6.99 18.76 4.09
N THR A 175 -7.18 17.55 3.57
CA THR A 175 -8.44 17.16 2.92
C THR A 175 -9.57 17.02 3.93
N ARG A 176 -9.32 16.40 5.09
CA ARG A 176 -10.29 16.26 6.17
C ARG A 176 -10.77 17.61 6.71
N ASP A 177 -9.82 18.52 6.96
CA ASP A 177 -10.12 19.86 7.46
C ASP A 177 -10.93 20.68 6.43
N ALA A 178 -10.60 20.55 5.15
CA ALA A 178 -11.37 21.20 4.09
C ALA A 178 -12.78 20.62 3.96
N ILE A 179 -12.97 19.30 4.07
CA ILE A 179 -14.31 18.69 4.09
C ILE A 179 -15.12 19.22 5.26
N ALA A 180 -14.53 19.30 6.46
CA ALA A 180 -15.18 19.87 7.62
C ALA A 180 -15.61 21.34 7.40
N LYS A 181 -14.74 22.15 6.79
CA LYS A 181 -15.00 23.57 6.49
C LYS A 181 -16.08 23.76 5.41
N PHE A 182 -16.04 22.99 4.33
CA PHE A 182 -16.95 23.15 3.19
C PHE A 182 -18.20 22.26 3.26
N GLY A 183 -18.27 21.36 4.24
CA GLY A 183 -19.36 20.40 4.45
C GLY A 183 -19.31 19.16 3.54
N SER A 184 -18.57 19.21 2.43
CA SER A 184 -18.33 18.03 1.56
C SER A 184 -17.16 18.24 0.62
N TYR A 185 -16.56 17.13 0.15
CA TYR A 185 -15.47 17.18 -0.84
C TYR A 185 -15.90 17.79 -2.17
N SER A 186 -17.14 17.59 -2.59
CA SER A 186 -17.67 18.12 -3.86
C SER A 186 -17.69 19.66 -3.89
N LYS A 187 -17.86 20.29 -2.72
CA LYS A 187 -17.88 21.76 -2.58
C LYS A 187 -16.49 22.39 -2.54
N ILE A 188 -15.43 21.61 -2.40
CA ILE A 188 -14.05 22.12 -2.48
C ILE A 188 -13.76 22.53 -3.94
N PRO A 189 -13.22 23.75 -4.22
CA PRO A 189 -12.90 24.19 -5.57
C PRO A 189 -12.02 23.20 -6.32
N GLN A 190 -12.26 23.03 -7.64
CA GLN A 190 -11.63 21.97 -8.45
C GLN A 190 -10.11 22.15 -8.59
N ASP A 191 -9.65 23.38 -8.67
CA ASP A 191 -8.24 23.80 -8.82
C ASP A 191 -7.52 24.04 -7.49
N SER A 192 -8.21 23.74 -6.36
CA SER A 192 -7.64 23.98 -5.04
C SER A 192 -6.43 23.11 -4.74
N ALA A 193 -5.49 23.62 -3.95
CA ALA A 193 -4.36 22.88 -3.42
C ALA A 193 -4.80 21.63 -2.62
N VAL A 194 -5.98 21.68 -1.99
CA VAL A 194 -6.57 20.53 -1.26
C VAL A 194 -6.80 19.34 -2.18
N ARG A 195 -7.42 19.58 -3.36
CA ARG A 195 -7.64 18.49 -4.33
C ARG A 195 -6.35 17.97 -4.92
N GLY A 196 -5.35 18.84 -5.08
CA GLY A 196 -3.99 18.47 -5.45
C GLY A 196 -3.36 17.57 -4.40
N ALA A 197 -3.46 17.95 -3.11
CA ALA A 197 -2.97 17.15 -2.00
C ALA A 197 -3.63 15.77 -1.92
N TRP A 198 -4.95 15.69 -2.08
CA TRP A 198 -5.65 14.40 -2.09
C TRP A 198 -5.25 13.50 -3.28
N LYS A 199 -5.10 14.08 -4.48
CA LYS A 199 -4.57 13.34 -5.64
C LYS A 199 -3.16 12.81 -5.37
N ALA A 200 -2.34 13.56 -4.64
CA ALA A 200 -0.99 13.13 -4.26
C ALA A 200 -1.04 11.96 -3.27
N VAL A 201 -1.96 11.95 -2.29
CA VAL A 201 -2.17 10.82 -1.37
C VAL A 201 -2.51 9.55 -2.15
N LEU A 202 -3.52 9.60 -3.04
CA LEU A 202 -3.90 8.44 -3.85
C LEU A 202 -2.76 7.96 -4.76
N GLY A 203 -1.98 8.90 -5.31
CA GLY A 203 -0.83 8.59 -6.14
C GLY A 203 0.32 7.96 -5.37
N HIS A 204 0.60 8.44 -4.17
CA HIS A 204 1.61 7.88 -3.25
C HIS A 204 1.28 6.43 -2.89
N ASN A 205 0.13 6.20 -2.30
CA ASN A 205 -0.32 4.88 -1.89
C ASN A 205 -0.32 3.85 -3.05
N ARG A 206 -0.77 4.26 -4.25
CA ARG A 206 -0.69 3.42 -5.44
C ARG A 206 0.74 3.05 -5.82
N LEU A 207 1.65 4.03 -5.75
CA LEU A 207 3.05 3.78 -6.06
C LEU A 207 3.69 2.86 -5.04
N ASP A 208 3.38 3.00 -3.75
CA ASP A 208 3.94 2.16 -2.71
C ASP A 208 3.51 0.69 -2.89
N CYS A 209 2.23 0.43 -3.20
CA CYS A 209 1.77 -0.92 -3.53
C CYS A 209 2.50 -1.50 -4.77
N ARG A 210 2.66 -0.70 -5.84
CA ARG A 210 3.32 -1.17 -7.08
C ARG A 210 4.82 -1.37 -6.91
N ASN A 211 5.48 -0.43 -6.25
CA ASN A 211 6.92 -0.49 -6.01
C ASN A 211 7.27 -1.65 -5.08
N ALA A 212 6.47 -1.88 -4.02
CA ALA A 212 6.64 -3.05 -3.17
C ALA A 212 6.53 -4.34 -3.99
N ARG A 213 5.51 -4.46 -4.85
CA ARG A 213 5.34 -5.59 -5.76
C ARG A 213 6.55 -5.78 -6.67
N GLU A 214 6.98 -4.74 -7.37
CA GLU A 214 8.09 -4.80 -8.32
C GLU A 214 9.39 -5.24 -7.64
N ILE A 215 9.74 -4.60 -6.52
CA ILE A 215 10.95 -4.91 -5.76
C ILE A 215 10.91 -6.34 -5.24
N VAL A 216 9.80 -6.76 -4.63
CA VAL A 216 9.70 -8.09 -3.98
C VAL A 216 9.64 -9.20 -5.02
N THR A 217 8.95 -9.00 -6.15
CA THR A 217 8.93 -9.97 -7.26
C THR A 217 10.33 -10.16 -7.83
N ARG A 218 11.06 -9.07 -8.05
CA ARG A 218 12.45 -9.11 -8.48
C ARG A 218 13.35 -9.78 -7.44
N ALA A 219 13.23 -9.38 -6.18
CA ALA A 219 14.02 -9.92 -5.08
C ALA A 219 13.83 -11.44 -4.92
N ALA A 220 12.59 -11.92 -4.97
CA ALA A 220 12.29 -13.34 -4.86
C ALA A 220 12.80 -14.14 -6.08
N ALA A 221 12.71 -13.57 -7.28
CA ALA A 221 13.19 -14.20 -8.49
C ALA A 221 14.72 -14.32 -8.54
N GLU A 222 15.43 -13.24 -8.24
CA GLU A 222 16.90 -13.20 -8.23
C GLU A 222 17.50 -14.04 -7.09
N TYR A 223 16.86 -14.04 -5.92
CA TYR A 223 17.28 -14.85 -4.78
C TYR A 223 17.09 -16.36 -5.04
N ALA A 224 16.03 -16.75 -5.75
CA ALA A 224 15.78 -18.14 -6.11
C ALA A 224 16.75 -18.68 -7.20
N ALA A 225 17.52 -17.81 -7.84
CA ALA A 225 18.50 -18.18 -8.86
C ALA A 225 19.93 -18.40 -8.30
N LEU A 226 20.12 -18.19 -6.98
CA LEU A 226 21.36 -18.48 -6.25
C LEU A 226 21.45 -19.97 -5.88
#